data_5412b07cf764e8c3819f0888b0247986
#
_entry.id   5412b07cf764e8c3819f0888b0247986
#
_cell.length_a   1.000
_cell.length_b   1.000
_cell.length_c   1.000
_cell.angle_alpha   90.00
_cell.angle_beta   90.00
_cell.angle_gamma   90.00
#
_symmetry.space_group_name_H-M   'P 1'
#
loop_
_entity.id
_entity.type
_entity.pdbx_description
1 polymer ?
#
loop_
_entity_poly.entity_id
_entity_poly.type
_entity_poly.pdbx_seq_one_letter_code
_entity_poly.pdbx_strand_id
1 'polypeptide(L)'
;MTLDDDRGRYATKRDRLARLARLVSILQAHPEGMRTADIATRVGMSVRTVYRDLIALQDELRLPVWGDEGVWGIDDERAFLPPLKLTQGEAMAVVLAARLMVRYADKYDPELAAAFEKLERGLPSPLAEHVERTLDGLSKAPRDERFSANVRLLTKAWAERRVVTIDYTPANYEPGAAPRRATVRPYLLEPSLQTHALYLIGFDEERAALRTFKIERIGAAALTPRTFEPPDPAATTSALRAAWDIIADQPPVEVSLRFVPGVASRVREATWHPTQSLETDTDGSLLWRATVSGTIEIRLWILQWGDDVEVLAPPALRDDVLETHRRAVARYG
;
A
#
# COMPACT_ATOMS: atom_id res chain seq x y z
N MET A 1 55.07 -0.47 3.37
CA MET A 1 53.91 -1.05 4.04
C MET A 1 52.71 -0.67 3.20
N THR A 2 52.16 -1.58 2.55
CA THR A 2 51.86 -1.69 1.13
C THR A 2 50.37 -1.63 0.87
N LEU A 3 49.99 -0.90 -0.19
CA LEU A 3 48.62 -0.72 -0.74
C LEU A 3 47.93 -2.06 -1.15
N ASP A 4 48.63 -3.17 -1.06
CA ASP A 4 48.11 -4.51 -1.41
C ASP A 4 47.37 -5.19 -0.26
N ASP A 5 47.65 -4.86 1.00
CA ASP A 5 47.02 -5.45 2.17
C ASP A 5 45.57 -4.90 2.38
N ASP A 6 45.32 -3.70 1.88
CA ASP A 6 43.99 -3.07 1.94
C ASP A 6 43.02 -3.65 0.90
N ARG A 7 43.47 -4.01 -0.29
CA ARG A 7 42.62 -4.64 -1.33
C ARG A 7 42.18 -6.04 -0.91
N GLY A 8 43.00 -6.80 -0.24
CA GLY A 8 42.65 -8.12 0.29
C GLY A 8 41.59 -8.04 1.40
N ARG A 9 41.65 -7.03 2.27
CA ARG A 9 40.66 -6.81 3.33
C ARG A 9 39.28 -6.35 2.79
N TYR A 10 39.27 -5.54 1.74
CA TYR A 10 38.03 -5.10 1.08
C TYR A 10 37.36 -6.23 0.29
N ALA A 11 38.13 -7.10 -0.37
CA ALA A 11 37.61 -8.27 -1.07
C ALA A 11 36.96 -9.26 -0.09
N THR A 12 37.64 -9.60 1.02
CA THR A 12 37.12 -10.51 2.06
C THR A 12 35.87 -9.97 2.78
N LYS A 13 35.77 -8.65 3.00
CA LYS A 13 34.58 -8.03 3.56
C LYS A 13 33.39 -8.05 2.59
N ARG A 14 33.63 -7.79 1.30
CA ARG A 14 32.57 -7.88 0.27
C ARG A 14 32.04 -9.30 0.14
N ASP A 15 32.88 -10.29 0.18
CA ASP A 15 32.52 -11.70 0.14
C ASP A 15 31.73 -12.12 1.38
N ARG A 16 32.05 -11.58 2.58
CA ARG A 16 31.31 -11.85 3.81
C ARG A 16 29.91 -11.30 3.73
N LEU A 17 29.71 -10.05 3.29
CA LEU A 17 28.39 -9.43 3.20
C LEU A 17 27.47 -10.15 2.20
N ALA A 18 28.00 -10.47 1.03
CA ALA A 18 27.27 -11.23 0.02
C ALA A 18 26.87 -12.63 0.53
N ARG A 19 27.74 -13.27 1.32
CA ARG A 19 27.48 -14.56 1.93
C ARG A 19 26.39 -14.47 3.03
N LEU A 20 26.47 -13.47 3.91
CA LEU A 20 25.43 -13.24 4.93
C LEU A 20 24.06 -13.00 4.30
N ALA A 21 23.97 -12.19 3.25
CA ALA A 21 22.73 -11.98 2.51
C ALA A 21 22.18 -13.28 1.90
N ARG A 22 23.06 -14.13 1.36
CA ARG A 22 22.69 -15.44 0.80
C ARG A 22 22.20 -16.39 1.89
N LEU A 23 22.79 -16.37 3.08
CA LEU A 23 22.32 -17.15 4.23
C LEU A 23 20.92 -16.75 4.64
N VAL A 24 20.64 -15.46 4.76
CA VAL A 24 19.29 -14.95 5.07
C VAL A 24 18.27 -15.45 4.04
N SER A 25 18.58 -15.34 2.74
CA SER A 25 17.69 -15.82 1.67
C SER A 25 17.41 -17.33 1.76
N ILE A 26 18.42 -18.13 2.13
CA ILE A 26 18.28 -19.58 2.30
C ILE A 26 17.36 -19.88 3.50
N LEU A 27 17.55 -19.19 4.63
CA LEU A 27 16.72 -19.39 5.84
C LEU A 27 15.28 -18.95 5.58
N GLN A 28 15.06 -17.86 4.89
CA GLN A 28 13.70 -17.39 4.51
C GLN A 28 12.96 -18.34 3.58
N ALA A 29 13.70 -19.04 2.69
CA ALA A 29 13.12 -20.05 1.81
C ALA A 29 12.78 -21.38 2.52
N HIS A 30 13.19 -21.54 3.79
CA HIS A 30 12.97 -22.74 4.58
C HIS A 30 12.49 -22.39 5.99
N PRO A 31 11.20 -22.01 6.14
CA PRO A 31 10.62 -21.59 7.43
C PRO A 31 10.72 -22.66 8.53
N GLU A 32 10.72 -23.93 8.15
CA GLU A 32 10.90 -25.09 9.02
C GLU A 32 12.32 -25.23 9.58
N GLY A 33 13.24 -24.42 9.07
CA GLY A 33 14.66 -24.50 9.39
C GLY A 33 15.42 -25.51 8.53
N MET A 34 16.75 -25.37 8.52
CA MET A 34 17.67 -26.21 7.76
C MET A 34 18.91 -26.60 8.58
N ARG A 35 19.42 -27.81 8.39
CA ARG A 35 20.64 -28.27 9.07
C ARG A 35 21.85 -27.48 8.59
N THR A 36 22.75 -27.14 9.50
CA THR A 36 23.99 -26.39 9.20
C THR A 36 24.80 -27.02 8.07
N ALA A 37 24.83 -28.35 7.97
CA ALA A 37 25.54 -29.08 6.93
C ALA A 37 24.92 -28.85 5.54
N ASP A 38 23.61 -28.80 5.44
CA ASP A 38 22.86 -28.59 4.20
C ASP A 38 23.04 -27.13 3.72
N ILE A 39 22.98 -26.18 4.67
CA ILE A 39 23.28 -24.77 4.42
C ILE A 39 24.72 -24.64 3.89
N ALA A 40 25.69 -25.30 4.54
CA ALA A 40 27.10 -25.27 4.15
C ALA A 40 27.31 -25.74 2.71
N THR A 41 26.65 -26.83 2.33
CA THR A 41 26.68 -27.37 0.97
C THR A 41 26.12 -26.38 -0.04
N ARG A 42 24.97 -25.73 0.25
CA ARG A 42 24.33 -24.77 -0.66
C ARG A 42 25.13 -23.47 -0.83
N VAL A 43 25.83 -23.03 0.21
CA VAL A 43 26.67 -21.82 0.19
C VAL A 43 28.06 -22.11 -0.35
N GLY A 44 28.48 -23.37 -0.38
CA GLY A 44 29.83 -23.78 -0.81
C GLY A 44 30.91 -23.43 0.23
N MET A 45 30.59 -23.50 1.53
CA MET A 45 31.49 -23.15 2.63
C MET A 45 31.60 -24.29 3.66
N SER A 46 32.60 -24.20 4.56
CA SER A 46 32.68 -25.14 5.67
C SER A 46 31.56 -24.91 6.67
N VAL A 47 31.11 -25.98 7.35
CA VAL A 47 30.13 -25.92 8.43
C VAL A 47 30.54 -24.91 9.51
N ARG A 48 31.86 -24.86 9.86
CA ARG A 48 32.38 -23.90 10.83
C ARG A 48 32.22 -22.45 10.38
N THR A 49 32.40 -22.17 9.10
CA THR A 49 32.21 -20.81 8.54
C THR A 49 30.76 -20.40 8.58
N VAL A 50 29.87 -21.31 8.15
CA VAL A 50 28.42 -21.07 8.16
C VAL A 50 27.91 -20.85 9.58
N TYR A 51 28.31 -21.69 10.53
CA TYR A 51 27.94 -21.53 11.94
C TYR A 51 28.33 -20.16 12.50
N ARG A 52 29.57 -19.71 12.24
CA ARG A 52 30.04 -18.38 12.66
C ARG A 52 29.25 -17.25 12.01
N ASP A 53 28.89 -17.40 10.74
CA ASP A 53 28.12 -16.40 10.02
C ASP A 53 26.66 -16.38 10.47
N LEU A 54 26.06 -17.52 10.86
CA LEU A 54 24.73 -17.59 11.47
C LEU A 54 24.69 -16.89 12.84
N ILE A 55 25.70 -17.10 13.68
CA ILE A 55 25.85 -16.36 14.94
C ILE A 55 26.00 -14.86 14.66
N ALA A 56 26.76 -14.46 13.64
CA ALA A 56 26.89 -13.06 13.28
C ALA A 56 25.57 -12.44 12.79
N LEU A 57 24.71 -13.20 12.08
CA LEU A 57 23.37 -12.75 11.73
C LEU A 57 22.52 -12.49 12.99
N GLN A 58 22.62 -13.35 13.99
CA GLN A 58 21.89 -13.24 15.25
C GLN A 58 22.43 -12.10 16.13
N ASP A 59 23.74 -12.07 16.39
CA ASP A 59 24.33 -11.20 17.42
C ASP A 59 24.74 -9.82 16.86
N GLU A 60 25.40 -9.78 15.67
CA GLU A 60 25.90 -8.53 15.09
C GLU A 60 24.78 -7.79 14.32
N LEU A 61 23.96 -8.52 13.53
CA LEU A 61 22.90 -7.94 12.71
C LEU A 61 21.53 -7.98 13.38
N ARG A 62 21.42 -8.63 14.56
CA ARG A 62 20.18 -8.75 15.35
C ARG A 62 19.00 -9.26 14.54
N LEU A 63 19.25 -10.14 13.57
CA LEU A 63 18.19 -10.78 12.83
C LEU A 63 17.56 -11.88 13.72
N PRO A 64 16.25 -12.14 13.58
CA PRO A 64 15.55 -13.15 14.37
C PRO A 64 15.88 -14.56 13.89
N VAL A 65 17.18 -14.88 13.81
CA VAL A 65 17.67 -16.21 13.48
C VAL A 65 17.64 -17.05 14.75
N TRP A 66 17.04 -18.23 14.68
CA TRP A 66 17.03 -19.20 15.75
C TRP A 66 17.87 -20.41 15.37
N GLY A 67 18.48 -21.06 16.36
CA GLY A 67 19.24 -22.30 16.17
C GLY A 67 18.91 -23.28 17.27
N ASP A 68 18.53 -24.51 16.90
CA ASP A 68 18.23 -25.60 17.80
C ASP A 68 18.81 -26.91 17.22
N GLU A 69 19.56 -27.67 18.04
CA GLU A 69 20.16 -28.96 17.68
C GLU A 69 20.84 -29.03 16.30
N GLY A 70 21.50 -27.93 15.87
CA GLY A 70 22.18 -27.85 14.58
C GLY A 70 21.26 -27.57 13.38
N VAL A 71 19.98 -27.32 13.62
CA VAL A 71 19.02 -26.76 12.67
C VAL A 71 18.95 -25.25 12.90
N TRP A 72 18.92 -24.48 11.82
CA TRP A 72 18.83 -23.04 11.85
C TRP A 72 17.69 -22.57 10.98
N GLY A 73 16.93 -21.61 11.50
CA GLY A 73 15.84 -20.96 10.82
C GLY A 73 15.80 -19.46 11.11
N ILE A 74 14.91 -18.77 10.46
CA ILE A 74 14.61 -17.36 10.73
C ILE A 74 13.13 -17.25 11.08
N ASP A 75 12.83 -16.47 12.11
CA ASP A 75 11.44 -16.23 12.52
C ASP A 75 10.72 -15.39 11.45
N ASP A 76 9.76 -16.02 10.77
CA ASP A 76 9.03 -15.40 9.65
C ASP A 76 8.12 -14.24 10.09
N GLU A 77 7.72 -14.21 11.37
CA GLU A 77 6.96 -13.08 11.92
C GLU A 77 7.76 -11.77 11.94
N ARG A 78 9.09 -11.86 11.83
CA ARG A 78 10.03 -10.73 11.76
C ARG A 78 10.89 -10.77 10.50
N ALA A 79 10.38 -11.35 9.40
CA ALA A 79 11.12 -11.42 8.14
C ALA A 79 11.56 -10.01 7.69
N PHE A 80 12.87 -9.80 7.67
CA PHE A 80 13.47 -8.57 7.16
C PHE A 80 13.75 -8.71 5.67
N LEU A 81 13.42 -7.69 4.91
CA LEU A 81 13.90 -7.59 3.54
C LEU A 81 15.45 -7.55 3.55
N PRO A 82 16.11 -8.18 2.54
CA PRO A 82 17.55 -8.01 2.35
C PRO A 82 17.91 -6.53 2.30
N PRO A 83 19.12 -6.12 2.72
CA PRO A 83 19.54 -4.73 2.65
C PRO A 83 19.38 -4.18 1.23
N LEU A 84 18.47 -3.23 1.06
CA LEU A 84 18.28 -2.52 -0.21
C LEU A 84 19.33 -1.42 -0.32
N LYS A 85 20.04 -1.39 -1.44
CA LYS A 85 20.94 -0.30 -1.78
C LYS A 85 20.17 0.71 -2.61
N LEU A 86 19.82 1.81 -2.00
CA LEU A 86 19.17 2.93 -2.68
C LEU A 86 20.19 4.03 -2.94
N THR A 87 20.15 4.63 -4.11
CA THR A 87 20.77 5.93 -4.38
C THR A 87 20.04 7.02 -3.61
N GLN A 88 20.65 8.19 -3.45
CA GLN A 88 19.99 9.33 -2.80
C GLN A 88 18.67 9.73 -3.50
N GLY A 89 18.65 9.68 -4.84
CA GLY A 89 17.45 9.98 -5.62
C GLY A 89 16.32 8.98 -5.40
N GLU A 90 16.65 7.69 -5.38
CA GLU A 90 15.68 6.62 -5.10
C GLU A 90 15.14 6.70 -3.67
N ALA A 91 16.00 6.92 -2.67
CA ALA A 91 15.60 7.11 -1.29
C ALA A 91 14.67 8.32 -1.14
N MET A 92 14.99 9.45 -1.81
CA MET A 92 14.15 10.65 -1.80
C MET A 92 12.80 10.39 -2.46
N ALA A 93 12.74 9.67 -3.58
CA ALA A 93 11.49 9.31 -4.25
C ALA A 93 10.58 8.50 -3.32
N VAL A 94 11.12 7.51 -2.59
CA VAL A 94 10.37 6.74 -1.58
C VAL A 94 9.88 7.64 -0.45
N VAL A 95 10.73 8.54 0.07
CA VAL A 95 10.36 9.49 1.13
C VAL A 95 9.22 10.41 0.68
N LEU A 96 9.30 10.95 -0.56
CA LEU A 96 8.25 11.84 -1.07
C LEU A 96 6.93 11.12 -1.29
N ALA A 97 6.95 9.89 -1.81
CA ALA A 97 5.76 9.05 -1.95
C ALA A 97 5.12 8.75 -0.58
N ALA A 98 5.94 8.36 0.40
CA ALA A 98 5.45 8.09 1.75
C ALA A 98 4.95 9.37 2.47
N ARG A 99 5.57 10.54 2.23
CA ARG A 99 5.05 11.83 2.73
C ARG A 99 3.70 12.20 2.14
N LEU A 100 3.46 11.88 0.88
CA LEU A 100 2.13 12.05 0.30
C LEU A 100 1.11 11.22 1.08
N MET A 101 1.44 9.96 1.39
CA MET A 101 0.62 9.10 2.23
C MET A 101 0.38 9.69 3.63
N VAL A 102 1.44 10.16 4.31
CA VAL A 102 1.35 10.77 5.66
C VAL A 102 0.45 11.99 5.69
N ARG A 103 0.44 12.83 4.64
CA ARG A 103 -0.47 14.00 4.56
C ARG A 103 -1.95 13.64 4.59
N TYR A 104 -2.27 12.44 4.15
CA TYR A 104 -3.64 11.94 4.07
C TYR A 104 -3.93 10.84 5.09
N ALA A 105 -2.93 10.46 5.92
CA ALA A 105 -3.13 9.49 6.98
C ALA A 105 -3.70 10.19 8.23
N ASP A 106 -4.94 9.90 8.56
CA ASP A 106 -5.60 10.42 9.75
C ASP A 106 -5.17 9.70 11.05
N LYS A 107 -4.33 8.66 10.94
CA LYS A 107 -3.88 7.82 12.05
C LYS A 107 -2.38 7.58 12.03
N TYR A 108 -1.80 7.46 13.23
CA TYR A 108 -0.42 7.04 13.39
C TYR A 108 -0.22 5.59 12.94
N ASP A 109 0.74 5.40 12.05
CA ASP A 109 1.20 4.07 11.62
C ASP A 109 2.61 3.81 12.15
N PRO A 110 2.77 2.88 13.12
CA PRO A 110 4.07 2.57 13.72
C PRO A 110 5.04 1.91 12.74
N GLU A 111 4.55 1.12 11.78
CA GLU A 111 5.40 0.48 10.77
C GLU A 111 5.97 1.52 9.79
N LEU A 112 5.14 2.46 9.38
CA LEU A 112 5.57 3.58 8.55
C LEU A 112 6.60 4.46 9.27
N ALA A 113 6.37 4.78 10.56
CA ALA A 113 7.31 5.52 11.37
C ALA A 113 8.67 4.80 11.49
N ALA A 114 8.65 3.49 11.78
CA ALA A 114 9.86 2.68 11.86
C ALA A 114 10.62 2.58 10.53
N ALA A 115 9.90 2.55 9.39
CA ALA A 115 10.50 2.58 8.07
C ALA A 115 11.20 3.92 7.80
N PHE A 116 10.57 5.05 8.13
CA PHE A 116 11.16 6.37 8.01
C PHE A 116 12.41 6.54 8.87
N GLU A 117 12.40 6.09 10.13
CA GLU A 117 13.57 6.12 11.01
C GLU A 117 14.76 5.34 10.44
N LYS A 118 14.50 4.20 9.76
CA LYS A 118 15.54 3.42 9.11
C LYS A 118 16.10 4.14 7.89
N LEU A 119 15.26 4.79 7.09
CA LEU A 119 15.67 5.56 5.92
C LEU A 119 16.50 6.78 6.34
N GLU A 120 16.06 7.51 7.38
CA GLU A 120 16.72 8.69 7.91
C GLU A 120 18.20 8.44 8.23
N ARG A 121 18.51 7.32 8.91
CA ARG A 121 19.88 6.95 9.30
C ARG A 121 20.86 6.79 8.13
N GLY A 122 20.34 6.54 6.94
CA GLY A 122 21.14 6.36 5.71
C GLY A 122 21.23 7.60 4.83
N LEU A 123 20.54 8.69 5.18
CA LEU A 123 20.45 9.89 4.36
C LEU A 123 21.45 10.98 4.77
N PRO A 124 21.93 11.83 3.83
CA PRO A 124 22.67 13.06 4.15
C PRO A 124 21.80 14.02 5.00
N SER A 125 22.45 14.83 5.84
CA SER A 125 21.78 15.73 6.81
C SER A 125 20.58 16.53 6.25
N PRO A 126 20.66 17.21 5.09
CA PRO A 126 19.52 17.98 4.60
C PRO A 126 18.28 17.12 4.28
N LEU A 127 18.50 15.87 3.87
CA LEU A 127 17.42 14.92 3.58
C LEU A 127 16.89 14.27 4.86
N ALA A 128 17.78 13.94 5.81
CA ALA A 128 17.41 13.44 7.12
C ALA A 128 16.51 14.41 7.87
N GLU A 129 16.83 15.71 7.93
CA GLU A 129 15.98 16.76 8.53
C GLU A 129 14.60 16.85 7.88
N HIS A 130 14.49 16.53 6.60
CA HIS A 130 13.21 16.51 5.90
C HIS A 130 12.36 15.31 6.31
N VAL A 131 12.98 14.15 6.54
CA VAL A 131 12.34 12.95 7.06
C VAL A 131 11.90 13.15 8.50
N GLU A 132 12.76 13.71 9.35
CA GLU A 132 12.47 14.04 10.76
C GLU A 132 11.21 14.91 10.90
N ARG A 133 11.09 15.97 10.11
CA ARG A 133 9.86 16.80 10.08
C ARG A 133 8.60 16.02 9.69
N THR A 134 8.74 14.99 8.87
CA THR A 134 7.61 14.12 8.49
C THR A 134 7.24 13.20 9.63
N LEU A 135 8.23 12.63 10.33
CA LEU A 135 8.03 11.81 11.54
C LEU A 135 7.38 12.62 12.66
N ASP A 136 7.81 13.86 12.88
CA ASP A 136 7.19 14.75 13.86
C ASP A 136 5.70 15.00 13.55
N GLY A 137 5.36 15.20 12.27
CA GLY A 137 3.97 15.29 11.83
C GLY A 137 3.17 14.00 12.08
N LEU A 138 3.74 12.86 11.73
CA LEU A 138 3.11 11.55 11.91
C LEU A 138 2.90 11.20 13.38
N SER A 139 3.86 11.56 14.24
CA SER A 139 3.80 11.28 15.68
C SER A 139 2.63 11.97 16.41
N LYS A 140 2.10 13.05 15.82
CA LYS A 140 0.96 13.82 16.33
C LYS A 140 -0.38 13.23 15.93
N ALA A 141 -0.40 12.31 14.95
CA ALA A 141 -1.62 11.63 14.55
C ALA A 141 -2.15 10.71 15.66
N PRO A 142 -3.47 10.58 15.83
CA PRO A 142 -4.05 9.74 16.87
C PRO A 142 -3.67 8.27 16.68
N ARG A 143 -3.34 7.61 17.78
CA ARG A 143 -3.00 6.18 17.79
C ARG A 143 -4.27 5.36 17.84
N ASP A 144 -4.33 4.34 16.99
CA ASP A 144 -5.40 3.34 16.97
C ASP A 144 -4.77 1.94 16.88
N GLU A 145 -4.59 1.31 18.03
CA GLU A 145 -3.95 -0.01 18.14
C GLU A 145 -4.71 -1.09 17.37
N ARG A 146 -6.05 -1.00 17.35
CA ARG A 146 -6.90 -1.91 16.57
C ARG A 146 -6.67 -1.77 15.08
N PHE A 147 -6.62 -0.54 14.58
CA PHE A 147 -6.29 -0.25 13.18
C PHE A 147 -4.92 -0.83 12.83
N SER A 148 -3.88 -0.53 13.62
CA SER A 148 -2.52 -1.02 13.38
C SER A 148 -2.44 -2.55 13.43
N ALA A 149 -3.15 -3.20 14.36
CA ALA A 149 -3.23 -4.66 14.44
C ALA A 149 -3.92 -5.25 13.20
N ASN A 150 -5.03 -4.66 12.75
CA ASN A 150 -5.73 -5.08 11.55
C ASN A 150 -4.85 -4.92 10.30
N VAL A 151 -4.14 -3.80 10.15
CA VAL A 151 -3.23 -3.57 9.01
C VAL A 151 -2.16 -4.65 8.97
N ARG A 152 -1.47 -4.92 10.09
CA ARG A 152 -0.45 -5.98 10.16
C ARG A 152 -1.02 -7.36 9.80
N LEU A 153 -2.17 -7.72 10.38
CA LEU A 153 -2.81 -9.01 10.12
C LEU A 153 -3.22 -9.15 8.65
N LEU A 154 -3.82 -8.10 8.07
CA LEU A 154 -4.27 -8.12 6.68
C LEU A 154 -3.10 -8.11 5.70
N THR A 155 -2.00 -7.40 6.01
CA THR A 155 -0.76 -7.45 5.23
C THR A 155 -0.18 -8.87 5.24
N LYS A 156 -0.13 -9.53 6.41
CA LYS A 156 0.31 -10.92 6.54
C LYS A 156 -0.61 -11.86 5.74
N ALA A 157 -1.91 -11.70 5.88
CA ALA A 157 -2.90 -12.51 5.16
C ALA A 157 -2.76 -12.41 3.63
N TRP A 158 -2.55 -11.19 3.13
CA TRP A 158 -2.31 -10.93 1.71
C TRP A 158 -1.01 -11.56 1.22
N ALA A 159 0.10 -11.35 1.94
CA ALA A 159 1.41 -11.91 1.59
C ALA A 159 1.41 -13.45 1.58
N GLU A 160 0.77 -14.08 2.55
CA GLU A 160 0.67 -15.53 2.70
C GLU A 160 -0.50 -16.16 1.93
N ARG A 161 -1.30 -15.35 1.22
CA ARG A 161 -2.51 -15.81 0.50
C ARG A 161 -3.48 -16.56 1.40
N ARG A 162 -3.70 -16.06 2.59
CA ARG A 162 -4.59 -16.66 3.60
C ARG A 162 -5.94 -15.98 3.64
N VAL A 163 -6.99 -16.78 3.71
CA VAL A 163 -8.36 -16.30 3.91
C VAL A 163 -8.48 -15.72 5.32
N VAL A 164 -9.16 -14.59 5.44
CA VAL A 164 -9.45 -13.91 6.72
C VAL A 164 -10.94 -13.88 7.01
N THR A 165 -11.31 -13.90 8.28
CA THR A 165 -12.62 -13.47 8.74
C THR A 165 -12.52 -12.08 9.32
N ILE A 166 -13.46 -11.20 8.99
CA ILE A 166 -13.54 -9.84 9.49
C ILE A 166 -14.93 -9.54 10.05
N ASP A 167 -14.99 -8.83 11.16
CA ASP A 167 -16.22 -8.23 11.67
C ASP A 167 -16.29 -6.79 11.12
N TYR A 168 -17.17 -6.56 10.16
CA TYR A 168 -17.21 -5.33 9.38
C TYR A 168 -18.48 -4.54 9.63
N THR A 169 -18.33 -3.24 9.91
CA THR A 169 -19.44 -2.30 10.00
C THR A 169 -19.44 -1.45 8.72
N PRO A 170 -20.39 -1.67 7.79
CA PRO A 170 -20.42 -0.89 6.55
C PRO A 170 -20.72 0.57 6.84
N ALA A 171 -20.25 1.47 5.93
CA ALA A 171 -20.74 2.84 5.99
C ALA A 171 -22.20 2.83 5.60
N ASN A 172 -23.02 3.13 6.54
CA ASN A 172 -24.39 3.38 6.18
C ASN A 172 -24.61 4.85 5.96
N TYR A 173 -24.97 5.13 4.77
CA TYR A 173 -25.81 6.29 4.50
C TYR A 173 -27.24 6.06 5.05
N GLU A 174 -27.53 4.84 5.51
CA GLU A 174 -28.75 4.49 6.23
C GLU A 174 -28.40 4.21 7.70
N PRO A 175 -28.97 4.96 8.66
CA PRO A 175 -28.78 4.68 10.07
C PRO A 175 -29.27 3.27 10.41
N GLY A 176 -28.39 2.43 10.94
CA GLY A 176 -28.74 1.13 11.50
C GLY A 176 -28.23 -0.12 10.77
N ALA A 177 -27.30 -0.04 9.82
CA ALA A 177 -26.70 -1.27 9.29
C ALA A 177 -25.90 -1.98 10.37
N ALA A 178 -26.30 -3.21 10.60
CA ALA A 178 -25.70 -4.06 11.57
C ALA A 178 -24.28 -4.47 11.13
N PRO A 179 -23.31 -4.53 12.06
CA PRO A 179 -22.04 -5.20 11.83
C PRO A 179 -22.28 -6.62 11.29
N ARG A 180 -21.48 -7.04 10.32
CA ARG A 180 -21.54 -8.39 9.79
C ARG A 180 -20.19 -9.05 9.82
N ARG A 181 -20.17 -10.36 9.93
CA ARG A 181 -18.96 -11.14 9.66
C ARG A 181 -18.84 -11.38 8.15
N ALA A 182 -17.64 -11.26 7.63
CA ALA A 182 -17.32 -11.59 6.25
C ALA A 182 -16.08 -12.49 6.21
N THR A 183 -16.10 -13.47 5.31
CA THR A 183 -14.95 -14.31 4.97
C THR A 183 -14.37 -13.78 3.67
N VAL A 184 -13.13 -13.30 3.72
CA VAL A 184 -12.53 -12.54 2.62
C VAL A 184 -11.21 -13.18 2.19
N ARG A 185 -11.01 -13.28 0.88
CA ARG A 185 -9.72 -13.55 0.24
C ARG A 185 -9.06 -12.21 -0.05
N PRO A 186 -8.04 -11.77 0.69
CA PRO A 186 -7.41 -10.47 0.52
C PRO A 186 -6.60 -10.43 -0.79
N TYR A 187 -6.95 -9.54 -1.69
CA TYR A 187 -6.27 -9.39 -2.97
C TYR A 187 -5.31 -8.21 -2.99
N LEU A 188 -5.69 -7.09 -2.36
CA LEU A 188 -4.90 -5.85 -2.31
C LEU A 188 -5.19 -5.06 -1.04
N LEU A 189 -4.20 -4.28 -0.62
CA LEU A 189 -4.35 -3.18 0.33
C LEU A 189 -4.11 -1.88 -0.44
N GLU A 190 -5.12 -1.03 -0.51
CA GLU A 190 -5.09 0.16 -1.36
C GLU A 190 -5.42 1.42 -0.57
N PRO A 191 -4.56 2.44 -0.59
CA PRO A 191 -4.86 3.73 0.01
C PRO A 191 -5.77 4.55 -0.89
N SER A 192 -6.75 5.23 -0.29
CA SER A 192 -7.59 6.22 -0.95
C SER A 192 -7.19 7.62 -0.54
N LEU A 193 -6.86 8.45 -1.52
CA LEU A 193 -6.58 9.87 -1.29
C LEU A 193 -7.87 10.67 -1.09
N GLN A 194 -8.99 10.19 -1.61
CA GLN A 194 -10.28 10.85 -1.50
C GLN A 194 -10.89 10.72 -0.10
N THR A 195 -10.70 9.57 0.55
CA THR A 195 -11.30 9.27 1.86
C THR A 195 -10.28 9.26 2.99
N HIS A 196 -9.00 9.53 2.72
CA HIS A 196 -7.89 9.52 3.68
C HIS A 196 -7.81 8.21 4.47
N ALA A 197 -7.97 7.08 3.80
CA ALA A 197 -8.11 5.79 4.44
C ALA A 197 -7.41 4.66 3.69
N LEU A 198 -7.14 3.57 4.40
CA LEU A 198 -6.63 2.34 3.83
C LEU A 198 -7.76 1.33 3.66
N TYR A 199 -7.79 0.66 2.52
CA TYR A 199 -8.82 -0.30 2.18
C TYR A 199 -8.24 -1.67 1.89
N LEU A 200 -8.97 -2.69 2.31
CA LEU A 200 -8.81 -4.06 1.86
C LEU A 200 -9.73 -4.29 0.66
N ILE A 201 -9.16 -4.68 -0.47
CA ILE A 201 -9.91 -5.14 -1.63
C ILE A 201 -9.76 -6.66 -1.68
N GLY A 202 -10.88 -7.37 -1.71
CA GLY A 202 -10.87 -8.82 -1.66
C GLY A 202 -12.19 -9.45 -2.11
N PHE A 203 -12.16 -10.76 -2.30
CA PHE A 203 -13.34 -11.53 -2.65
C PHE A 203 -14.09 -11.91 -1.36
N ASP A 204 -15.29 -11.40 -1.22
CA ASP A 204 -16.23 -11.71 -0.14
C ASP A 204 -16.95 -13.02 -0.48
N GLU A 205 -16.67 -14.09 0.25
CA GLU A 205 -17.21 -15.44 -0.03
C GLU A 205 -18.73 -15.51 0.20
N GLU A 206 -19.28 -14.78 1.18
CA GLU A 206 -20.70 -14.76 1.47
C GLU A 206 -21.50 -14.02 0.38
N ARG A 207 -20.89 -13.04 -0.26
CA ARG A 207 -21.52 -12.27 -1.34
C ARG A 207 -21.10 -12.72 -2.73
N ALA A 208 -20.16 -13.67 -2.82
CA ALA A 208 -19.60 -14.19 -4.07
C ALA A 208 -19.16 -13.06 -5.04
N ALA A 209 -18.55 -11.99 -4.50
CA ALA A 209 -18.17 -10.81 -5.27
C ALA A 209 -16.91 -10.13 -4.73
N LEU A 210 -16.20 -9.40 -5.61
CA LEU A 210 -15.17 -8.46 -5.19
C LEU A 210 -15.81 -7.36 -4.36
N ARG A 211 -15.18 -7.02 -3.22
CA ARG A 211 -15.65 -5.97 -2.31
C ARG A 211 -14.48 -5.16 -1.76
N THR A 212 -14.81 -3.92 -1.41
CA THR A 212 -13.89 -2.96 -0.81
C THR A 212 -14.28 -2.71 0.65
N PHE A 213 -13.33 -2.93 1.58
CA PHE A 213 -13.54 -2.81 3.02
C PHE A 213 -12.62 -1.74 3.59
N LYS A 214 -13.17 -0.66 4.14
CA LYS A 214 -12.40 0.36 4.87
C LYS A 214 -11.84 -0.25 6.15
N ILE A 215 -10.52 -0.26 6.35
CA ILE A 215 -9.87 -0.98 7.46
C ILE A 215 -10.31 -0.41 8.82
N GLU A 216 -10.54 0.89 8.92
CA GLU A 216 -11.03 1.53 10.15
C GLU A 216 -12.40 1.02 10.61
N ARG A 217 -13.17 0.41 9.70
CA ARG A 217 -14.49 -0.17 9.98
C ARG A 217 -14.44 -1.65 10.30
N ILE A 218 -13.24 -2.25 10.32
CA ILE A 218 -13.04 -3.62 10.74
C ILE A 218 -12.89 -3.62 12.27
N GLY A 219 -13.86 -4.19 12.96
CA GLY A 219 -13.84 -4.34 14.42
C GLY A 219 -12.81 -5.37 14.87
N ALA A 220 -12.83 -6.55 14.26
CA ALA A 220 -11.87 -7.61 14.46
C ALA A 220 -11.55 -8.31 13.15
N ALA A 221 -10.31 -8.78 13.02
CA ALA A 221 -9.87 -9.62 11.93
C ALA A 221 -9.14 -10.86 12.48
N ALA A 222 -9.31 -12.01 11.83
CA ALA A 222 -8.63 -13.24 12.20
C ALA A 222 -8.18 -14.02 10.96
N LEU A 223 -6.95 -14.55 11.01
CA LEU A 223 -6.46 -15.47 10.00
C LEU A 223 -7.18 -16.82 10.11
N THR A 224 -7.55 -17.39 8.98
CA THR A 224 -8.02 -18.79 8.93
C THR A 224 -6.88 -19.72 8.51
N PRO A 225 -6.98 -21.02 8.73
CA PRO A 225 -5.99 -21.99 8.19
C PRO A 225 -6.08 -22.15 6.66
N ARG A 226 -7.11 -21.60 6.02
CA ARG A 226 -7.36 -21.75 4.58
C ARG A 226 -6.49 -20.80 3.78
N THR A 227 -5.93 -21.30 2.70
CA THR A 227 -5.26 -20.51 1.65
C THR A 227 -6.17 -20.36 0.44
N PHE A 228 -5.82 -19.46 -0.46
CA PHE A 228 -6.52 -19.25 -1.73
C PHE A 228 -5.53 -19.05 -2.87
N GLU A 229 -5.94 -19.43 -4.08
CA GLU A 229 -5.21 -19.07 -5.29
C GLU A 229 -5.53 -17.61 -5.64
N PRO A 230 -4.50 -16.80 -5.93
CA PRO A 230 -4.74 -15.41 -6.33
C PRO A 230 -5.52 -15.37 -7.64
N PRO A 231 -6.38 -14.37 -7.82
CA PRO A 231 -7.02 -14.14 -9.11
C PRO A 231 -5.96 -13.80 -10.17
N ASP A 232 -6.35 -13.86 -11.44
CA ASP A 232 -5.52 -13.34 -12.50
C ASP A 232 -5.14 -11.88 -12.20
N PRO A 233 -3.83 -11.57 -12.09
CA PRO A 233 -3.38 -10.21 -11.84
C PRO A 233 -3.93 -9.19 -12.84
N ALA A 234 -4.14 -9.59 -14.11
CA ALA A 234 -4.70 -8.74 -15.13
C ALA A 234 -6.16 -8.36 -14.82
N ALA A 235 -6.97 -9.30 -14.34
CA ALA A 235 -8.36 -9.05 -13.98
C ALA A 235 -8.48 -8.11 -12.79
N THR A 236 -7.69 -8.31 -11.74
CA THR A 236 -7.69 -7.45 -10.55
C THR A 236 -7.19 -6.04 -10.89
N THR A 237 -6.11 -5.93 -11.67
CA THR A 237 -5.59 -4.64 -12.12
C THR A 237 -6.59 -3.92 -13.04
N SER A 238 -7.28 -4.64 -13.91
CA SER A 238 -8.31 -4.05 -14.79
C SER A 238 -9.49 -3.50 -14.00
N ALA A 239 -9.97 -4.23 -12.99
CA ALA A 239 -11.05 -3.77 -12.14
C ALA A 239 -10.67 -2.48 -11.39
N LEU A 240 -9.46 -2.42 -10.81
CA LEU A 240 -8.98 -1.22 -10.12
C LEU A 240 -8.75 -0.04 -11.07
N ARG A 241 -8.26 -0.28 -12.27
CA ARG A 241 -8.10 0.78 -13.29
C ARG A 241 -9.42 1.37 -13.75
N ALA A 242 -10.52 0.64 -13.62
CA ALA A 242 -11.86 1.14 -13.94
C ALA A 242 -12.46 1.93 -12.77
N ALA A 243 -11.99 1.77 -11.54
CA ALA A 243 -12.43 2.56 -10.40
C ALA A 243 -11.96 4.01 -10.55
N TRP A 244 -12.76 4.95 -10.07
CA TRP A 244 -12.32 6.34 -9.97
C TRP A 244 -11.21 6.49 -8.90
N ASP A 245 -11.39 5.90 -7.75
CA ASP A 245 -10.41 5.82 -6.65
C ASP A 245 -10.20 4.35 -6.25
N ILE A 246 -11.15 3.72 -5.54
CA ILE A 246 -11.02 2.33 -5.05
C ILE A 246 -12.28 1.46 -5.21
N ILE A 247 -13.45 2.04 -5.52
CA ILE A 247 -14.70 1.28 -5.69
C ILE A 247 -14.74 0.67 -7.08
N ALA A 248 -14.33 -0.60 -7.18
CA ALA A 248 -14.23 -1.33 -8.44
C ALA A 248 -15.39 -2.32 -8.69
N ASP A 249 -16.36 -2.39 -7.79
CA ASP A 249 -17.45 -3.39 -7.79
C ASP A 249 -18.76 -2.88 -8.41
N GLN A 250 -18.72 -1.75 -9.10
CA GLN A 250 -19.88 -1.16 -9.78
C GLN A 250 -19.78 -1.38 -11.31
N PRO A 251 -20.94 -1.41 -12.00
CA PRO A 251 -20.92 -1.51 -13.47
C PRO A 251 -20.22 -0.28 -14.09
N PRO A 252 -19.51 -0.47 -15.23
CA PRO A 252 -18.86 0.62 -15.92
C PRO A 252 -19.90 1.63 -16.44
N VAL A 253 -19.59 2.92 -16.27
CA VAL A 253 -20.43 4.06 -16.67
C VAL A 253 -19.60 5.03 -17.47
N GLU A 254 -20.06 5.41 -18.64
CA GLU A 254 -19.46 6.49 -19.41
C GLU A 254 -19.91 7.85 -18.84
N VAL A 255 -18.94 8.66 -18.42
CA VAL A 255 -19.16 10.00 -17.89
C VAL A 255 -18.61 11.03 -18.88
N SER A 256 -19.42 12.03 -19.17
CA SER A 256 -19.06 13.17 -20.03
C SER A 256 -19.30 14.46 -19.28
N LEU A 257 -18.26 15.28 -19.21
CA LEU A 257 -18.23 16.56 -18.50
C LEU A 257 -17.76 17.68 -19.43
N ARG A 258 -18.32 18.88 -19.26
CA ARG A 258 -17.85 20.09 -19.90
C ARG A 258 -17.31 21.03 -18.84
N PHE A 259 -16.06 21.45 -18.99
CA PHE A 259 -15.42 22.44 -18.13
C PHE A 259 -15.37 23.79 -18.85
N VAL A 260 -15.62 24.87 -18.11
CA VAL A 260 -15.52 26.23 -18.66
C VAL A 260 -14.07 26.54 -19.08
N PRO A 261 -13.87 27.50 -20.04
CA PRO A 261 -12.52 27.83 -20.53
C PRO A 261 -11.54 28.22 -19.41
N GLY A 262 -12.03 28.88 -18.35
CA GLY A 262 -11.20 29.38 -17.25
C GLY A 262 -10.44 28.30 -16.48
N VAL A 263 -10.95 27.04 -16.43
CA VAL A 263 -10.30 25.92 -15.73
C VAL A 263 -9.77 24.82 -16.66
N ALA A 264 -9.99 24.95 -17.97
CA ALA A 264 -9.62 23.94 -18.96
C ALA A 264 -8.14 23.53 -18.91
N SER A 265 -7.21 24.50 -18.73
CA SER A 265 -5.78 24.23 -18.57
C SER A 265 -5.48 23.38 -17.33
N ARG A 266 -6.08 23.72 -16.20
CA ARG A 266 -5.92 23.00 -14.93
C ARG A 266 -6.40 21.55 -15.02
N VAL A 267 -7.50 21.30 -15.74
CA VAL A 267 -7.98 19.92 -15.94
C VAL A 267 -7.02 19.12 -16.80
N ARG A 268 -6.35 19.75 -17.79
CA ARG A 268 -5.38 19.09 -18.67
C ARG A 268 -4.05 18.74 -17.99
N GLU A 269 -3.68 19.43 -16.93
CA GLU A 269 -2.40 19.23 -16.23
C GLU A 269 -2.29 17.85 -15.57
N ALA A 270 -3.42 17.13 -15.38
CA ALA A 270 -3.45 15.84 -14.74
C ALA A 270 -4.19 14.78 -15.57
N THR A 271 -3.71 13.55 -15.45
CA THR A 271 -4.49 12.39 -15.87
C THR A 271 -5.37 11.95 -14.70
N TRP A 272 -6.63 12.33 -14.75
CA TRP A 272 -7.60 12.06 -13.69
C TRP A 272 -8.09 10.60 -13.69
N HIS A 273 -8.18 9.99 -14.88
CA HIS A 273 -8.56 8.60 -15.05
C HIS A 273 -7.85 7.97 -16.26
N PRO A 274 -7.43 6.70 -16.21
CA PRO A 274 -6.70 6.05 -17.32
C PRO A 274 -7.46 5.99 -18.64
N THR A 275 -8.80 6.01 -18.61
CA THR A 275 -9.64 5.96 -19.81
C THR A 275 -10.06 7.34 -20.30
N GLN A 276 -9.54 8.44 -19.69
CA GLN A 276 -9.96 9.80 -20.07
C GLN A 276 -9.60 10.16 -21.52
N SER A 277 -10.48 10.91 -22.14
CA SER A 277 -10.23 11.62 -23.37
C SER A 277 -10.60 13.10 -23.21
N LEU A 278 -9.84 13.96 -23.86
CA LEU A 278 -9.96 15.42 -23.77
C LEU A 278 -10.14 16.02 -25.15
N GLU A 279 -11.16 16.85 -25.32
CA GLU A 279 -11.43 17.57 -26.55
C GLU A 279 -11.71 19.04 -26.23
N THR A 280 -11.17 19.98 -27.04
CA THR A 280 -11.44 21.42 -26.85
C THR A 280 -12.54 21.84 -27.82
N ASP A 281 -13.58 22.44 -27.29
CA ASP A 281 -14.65 22.99 -28.09
C ASP A 281 -14.22 24.37 -28.66
N THR A 282 -14.97 24.86 -29.65
CA THR A 282 -14.71 26.14 -30.38
C THR A 282 -14.75 27.37 -29.47
N ASP A 283 -15.50 27.31 -28.38
CA ASP A 283 -15.61 28.36 -27.36
C ASP A 283 -14.49 28.33 -26.31
N GLY A 284 -13.55 27.38 -26.43
CA GLY A 284 -12.46 27.18 -25.49
C GLY A 284 -12.82 26.29 -24.29
N SER A 285 -14.06 25.82 -24.17
CA SER A 285 -14.45 24.82 -23.15
C SER A 285 -13.76 23.48 -23.38
N LEU A 286 -13.60 22.70 -22.32
CA LEU A 286 -12.98 21.39 -22.37
C LEU A 286 -14.04 20.29 -22.14
N LEU A 287 -14.18 19.43 -23.13
CA LEU A 287 -14.97 18.22 -23.02
C LEU A 287 -14.07 17.10 -22.49
N TRP A 288 -14.39 16.58 -21.32
CA TRP A 288 -13.73 15.46 -20.67
C TRP A 288 -14.66 14.25 -20.66
N ARG A 289 -14.15 13.09 -21.06
CA ARG A 289 -14.91 11.83 -21.06
C ARG A 289 -14.05 10.74 -20.46
N ALA A 290 -14.68 9.82 -19.69
CA ALA A 290 -14.06 8.59 -19.23
C ALA A 290 -15.12 7.51 -18.93
N THR A 291 -14.68 6.24 -18.94
CA THR A 291 -15.49 5.12 -18.44
C THR A 291 -14.99 4.75 -17.06
N VAL A 292 -15.84 4.89 -16.05
CA VAL A 292 -15.51 4.65 -14.63
C VAL A 292 -16.40 3.58 -14.02
N SER A 293 -15.95 2.92 -12.95
CA SER A 293 -16.75 1.95 -12.18
C SER A 293 -17.75 2.68 -11.29
N GLY A 294 -18.96 2.87 -11.78
CA GLY A 294 -20.01 3.62 -11.11
C GLY A 294 -19.75 5.12 -11.00
N THR A 295 -20.61 5.84 -10.32
CA THR A 295 -20.56 7.31 -10.24
C THR A 295 -20.35 7.85 -8.82
N ILE A 296 -20.30 6.99 -7.80
CA ILE A 296 -20.24 7.41 -6.39
C ILE A 296 -18.97 8.25 -6.11
N GLU A 297 -17.82 7.78 -6.56
CA GLU A 297 -16.55 8.44 -6.28
C GLU A 297 -16.32 9.66 -7.17
N ILE A 298 -16.49 9.54 -8.49
CA ILE A 298 -16.29 10.65 -9.42
C ILE A 298 -17.22 11.83 -9.13
N ARG A 299 -18.41 11.58 -8.59
CA ARG A 299 -19.35 12.62 -8.16
C ARG A 299 -18.71 13.62 -7.19
N LEU A 300 -17.91 13.15 -6.23
CA LEU A 300 -17.25 14.03 -5.27
C LEU A 300 -16.20 14.91 -5.96
N TRP A 301 -15.47 14.38 -6.92
CA TRP A 301 -14.55 15.16 -7.74
C TRP A 301 -15.28 16.20 -8.60
N ILE A 302 -16.42 15.86 -9.18
CA ILE A 302 -17.24 16.81 -9.95
C ILE A 302 -17.67 17.97 -9.05
N LEU A 303 -18.18 17.69 -7.85
CA LEU A 303 -18.66 18.72 -6.92
C LEU A 303 -17.56 19.68 -6.43
N GLN A 304 -16.27 19.31 -6.49
CA GLN A 304 -15.16 20.20 -6.16
C GLN A 304 -14.99 21.35 -7.14
N TRP A 305 -15.46 21.21 -8.38
CA TRP A 305 -15.35 22.22 -9.42
C TRP A 305 -16.45 23.28 -9.36
N GLY A 306 -17.49 23.06 -8.53
CA GLY A 306 -18.59 23.99 -8.37
C GLY A 306 -19.33 24.27 -9.66
N ASP A 307 -19.37 25.53 -10.08
CA ASP A 307 -19.99 26.02 -11.31
C ASP A 307 -19.09 25.96 -12.55
N ASP A 308 -17.82 25.56 -12.36
CA ASP A 308 -16.85 25.42 -13.46
C ASP A 308 -17.05 24.14 -14.28
N VAL A 309 -17.95 23.23 -13.89
CA VAL A 309 -18.20 21.97 -14.57
C VAL A 309 -19.69 21.71 -14.78
N GLU A 310 -20.03 21.21 -15.98
CA GLU A 310 -21.34 20.69 -16.31
C GLU A 310 -21.29 19.19 -16.58
N VAL A 311 -22.18 18.40 -15.97
CA VAL A 311 -22.35 16.98 -16.29
C VAL A 311 -23.25 16.88 -17.53
N LEU A 312 -22.70 16.33 -18.62
CA LEU A 312 -23.42 16.10 -19.86
C LEU A 312 -24.06 14.69 -19.86
N ALA A 313 -23.34 13.69 -19.34
CA ALA A 313 -23.78 12.31 -19.22
C ALA A 313 -23.13 11.60 -18.01
N PRO A 314 -23.77 10.60 -17.39
CA PRO A 314 -25.15 10.16 -17.66
C PRO A 314 -26.19 11.09 -17.01
N PRO A 315 -27.46 11.06 -17.44
CA PRO A 315 -28.53 11.88 -16.87
C PRO A 315 -28.67 11.71 -15.35
N ALA A 316 -28.62 10.49 -14.84
CA ALA A 316 -28.74 10.22 -13.41
C ALA A 316 -27.67 10.95 -12.57
N LEU A 317 -26.41 11.01 -13.03
CA LEU A 317 -25.33 11.74 -12.37
C LEU A 317 -25.56 13.25 -12.45
N ARG A 318 -26.02 13.74 -13.60
CA ARG A 318 -26.39 15.15 -13.79
C ARG A 318 -27.47 15.58 -12.80
N ASP A 319 -28.54 14.79 -12.69
CA ASP A 319 -29.66 15.09 -11.80
C ASP A 319 -29.23 15.08 -10.32
N ASP A 320 -28.38 14.14 -9.91
CA ASP A 320 -27.85 14.06 -8.55
C ASP A 320 -26.94 15.25 -8.20
N VAL A 321 -26.06 15.64 -9.11
CA VAL A 321 -25.21 16.85 -8.95
C VAL A 321 -26.07 18.11 -8.87
N LEU A 322 -27.03 18.27 -9.78
CA LEU A 322 -27.97 19.41 -9.79
C LEU A 322 -28.77 19.50 -8.48
N GLU A 323 -29.31 18.38 -8.00
CA GLU A 323 -30.06 18.35 -6.73
C GLU A 323 -29.16 18.68 -5.54
N THR A 324 -27.89 18.28 -5.59
CA THR A 324 -26.90 18.63 -4.54
C THR A 324 -26.65 20.12 -4.51
N HIS A 325 -26.47 20.77 -5.68
CA HIS A 325 -26.32 22.21 -5.75
C HIS A 325 -27.56 22.97 -5.30
N ARG A 326 -28.76 22.51 -5.66
CA ARG A 326 -30.04 23.10 -5.17
C ARG A 326 -30.15 23.05 -3.66
N ARG A 327 -29.82 21.90 -3.05
CA ARG A 327 -29.81 21.75 -1.58
C ARG A 327 -28.73 22.64 -0.93
N ALA A 328 -27.58 22.81 -1.58
CA ALA A 328 -26.55 23.72 -1.08
C ALA A 328 -27.06 25.17 -1.09
N VAL A 329 -27.61 25.65 -2.20
CA VAL A 329 -28.20 27.00 -2.29
C VAL A 329 -29.26 27.22 -1.23
N ALA A 330 -30.17 26.26 -1.03
CA ALA A 330 -31.23 26.35 -0.02
C ALA A 330 -30.71 26.41 1.44
N ARG A 331 -29.47 26.06 1.70
CA ARG A 331 -28.85 26.19 3.04
C ARG A 331 -28.18 27.55 3.27
N TYR A 332 -27.81 28.26 2.20
CA TYR A 332 -27.16 29.55 2.29
C TYR A 332 -28.14 30.74 2.17
N GLY A 333 -29.37 30.47 1.83
CA GLY A 333 -30.41 31.48 1.67
C GLY A 333 -31.28 31.26 0.48
#